data_e57a7d54332efc495de16ec2f682820f
#
_entry.id   e57a7d54332efc495de16ec2f682820f
#
_cell.length_a   1.000
_cell.length_b   1.000
_cell.length_c   1.000
_cell.angle_alpha   90.00
_cell.angle_beta   90.00
_cell.angle_gamma   90.00
#
_symmetry.space_group_name_H-M   'P 1'
#
loop_
_entity.id
_entity.type
_entity.pdbx_description
1 polymer ?
#
loop_
_entity_poly.entity_id
_entity_poly.type
_entity_poly.pdbx_seq_one_letter_code
_entity_poly.pdbx_strand_id
1 'polypeptide(L)'
;MVFGPTEIIETLRANWLNGVSKADQKAKAKALIWLMLTPDTAHAMATATGVNAAHLQIAAQRVRDDEDLVPQDLKVLGAFDVVVSATLDLGFERGDQVYRNAAKVAAFGCAVVLAATGSHVVFGAIRPMDILIGVVATPLAPIAKDLSTSLSAAVKAVGTFKR
;
A
#
# COMPACT_ATOMS: atom_id res chain seq x y z
N MET A 1 -4.60 28.10 -2.14
CA MET A 1 -3.39 27.28 -2.19
C MET A 1 -3.77 26.02 -2.93
N VAL A 2 -3.38 25.85 -4.18
CA VAL A 2 -3.75 24.67 -4.99
C VAL A 2 -2.60 23.67 -4.84
N PHE A 3 -2.87 22.57 -4.15
CA PHE A 3 -1.90 21.48 -4.06
C PHE A 3 -1.78 20.82 -5.43
N GLY A 4 -0.57 20.82 -5.99
CA GLY A 4 -0.31 20.12 -7.25
C GLY A 4 -0.22 18.61 -7.04
N PRO A 5 -0.36 17.79 -8.11
CA PRO A 5 -0.26 16.34 -8.02
C PRO A 5 1.06 15.86 -7.39
N THR A 6 2.14 16.58 -7.59
CA THR A 6 3.47 16.27 -7.04
C THR A 6 3.49 16.39 -5.51
N GLU A 7 2.91 17.46 -4.96
CA GLU A 7 2.84 17.69 -3.51
C GLU A 7 1.98 16.62 -2.80
N ILE A 8 0.92 16.17 -3.47
CA ILE A 8 0.09 15.07 -2.96
C ILE A 8 0.90 13.78 -2.87
N ILE A 9 1.64 13.44 -3.92
CA ILE A 9 2.47 12.23 -3.97
C ILE A 9 3.58 12.30 -2.93
N GLU A 10 4.25 13.45 -2.78
CA GLU A 10 5.28 13.64 -1.76
C GLU A 10 4.73 13.51 -0.33
N THR A 11 3.55 14.08 -0.08
CA THR A 11 2.88 13.96 1.22
C THR A 11 2.51 12.51 1.54
N LEU A 12 1.96 11.78 0.57
CA LEU A 12 1.63 10.35 0.75
C LEU A 12 2.89 9.51 0.96
N ARG A 13 3.97 9.80 0.22
CA ARG A 13 5.26 9.14 0.39
C ARG A 13 5.87 9.41 1.77
N ALA A 14 5.86 10.66 2.23
CA ALA A 14 6.34 11.01 3.57
C ALA A 14 5.52 10.31 4.66
N ASN A 15 4.20 10.27 4.54
CA ASN A 15 3.33 9.54 5.48
C ASN A 15 3.64 8.04 5.49
N TRP A 16 3.91 7.45 4.32
CA TRP A 16 4.26 6.04 4.22
C TRP A 16 5.60 5.73 4.91
N LEU A 17 6.62 6.57 4.69
CA LEU A 17 7.94 6.45 5.34
C LEU A 17 7.85 6.62 6.87
N ASN A 18 6.94 7.45 7.34
CA ASN A 18 6.70 7.69 8.77
C ASN A 18 5.78 6.64 9.43
N GLY A 19 5.41 5.57 8.71
CA GLY A 19 4.62 4.47 9.25
C GLY A 19 3.15 4.80 9.51
N VAL A 20 2.61 5.85 8.85
CA VAL A 20 1.17 6.16 8.93
C VAL A 20 0.38 4.99 8.37
N SER A 21 -0.72 4.62 9.04
CA SER A 21 -1.53 3.47 8.65
C SER A 21 -2.05 3.59 7.21
N LYS A 22 -2.21 2.46 6.51
CA LYS A 22 -2.82 2.44 5.17
C LYS A 22 -4.20 3.07 5.14
N ALA A 23 -5.01 2.83 6.18
CA ALA A 23 -6.34 3.37 6.29
C ALA A 23 -6.33 4.91 6.33
N ASP A 24 -5.43 5.49 7.12
CA ASP A 24 -5.29 6.94 7.23
C ASP A 24 -4.76 7.56 5.94
N GLN A 25 -3.78 6.91 5.30
CA GLN A 25 -3.25 7.38 4.01
C GLN A 25 -4.33 7.36 2.93
N LYS A 26 -5.12 6.28 2.86
CA LYS A 26 -6.25 6.17 1.92
C LYS A 26 -7.30 7.24 2.20
N ALA A 27 -7.67 7.47 3.45
CA ALA A 27 -8.62 8.50 3.83
C ALA A 27 -8.12 9.90 3.41
N LYS A 28 -6.85 10.22 3.65
CA LYS A 28 -6.24 11.48 3.21
C LYS A 28 -6.22 11.61 1.69
N ALA A 29 -5.79 10.57 0.96
CA ALA A 29 -5.77 10.57 -0.50
C ALA A 29 -7.19 10.80 -1.07
N LYS A 30 -8.19 10.11 -0.53
CA LYS A 30 -9.58 10.26 -0.92
C LYS A 30 -10.09 11.68 -0.66
N ALA A 31 -9.81 12.23 0.51
CA ALA A 31 -10.21 13.60 0.86
C ALA A 31 -9.57 14.63 -0.10
N LEU A 32 -8.29 14.45 -0.47
CA LEU A 32 -7.62 15.32 -1.44
C LEU A 32 -8.25 15.22 -2.83
N ILE A 33 -8.62 14.03 -3.29
CA ILE A 33 -9.32 13.83 -4.57
C ILE A 33 -10.67 14.54 -4.55
N TRP A 34 -11.43 14.43 -3.46
CA TRP A 34 -12.68 15.14 -3.31
C TRP A 34 -12.51 16.66 -3.29
N LEU A 35 -11.50 17.16 -2.62
CA LEU A 35 -11.16 18.59 -2.60
C LEU A 35 -10.81 19.11 -4.01
N MET A 36 -10.21 18.28 -4.84
CA MET A 36 -9.85 18.62 -6.22
C MET A 36 -11.03 18.48 -7.20
N LEU A 37 -12.15 17.89 -6.79
CA LEU A 37 -13.34 17.78 -7.64
C LEU A 37 -14.02 19.14 -7.77
N THR A 38 -13.71 19.81 -8.87
CA THR A 38 -14.29 21.09 -9.27
C THR A 38 -14.95 20.93 -10.64
N PRO A 39 -15.83 21.84 -11.08
CA PRO A 39 -16.39 21.79 -12.43
C PRO A 39 -15.32 21.74 -13.53
N ASP A 40 -14.17 22.39 -13.31
CA ASP A 40 -13.06 22.44 -14.28
C ASP A 40 -12.29 21.10 -14.35
N THR A 41 -12.16 20.40 -13.22
CA THR A 41 -11.46 19.12 -13.13
C THR A 41 -12.38 17.92 -13.32
N ALA A 42 -13.69 18.10 -13.21
CA ALA A 42 -14.68 17.03 -13.26
C ALA A 42 -14.60 16.18 -14.55
N HIS A 43 -14.34 16.81 -15.69
CA HIS A 43 -14.21 16.09 -16.95
C HIS A 43 -13.00 15.11 -16.94
N ALA A 44 -11.84 15.57 -16.48
CA ALA A 44 -10.65 14.73 -16.38
C ALA A 44 -10.85 13.60 -15.35
N MET A 45 -11.47 13.90 -14.21
CA MET A 45 -11.77 12.90 -13.17
C MET A 45 -12.80 11.88 -13.65
N ALA A 46 -13.81 12.30 -14.39
CA ALA A 46 -14.80 11.41 -15.00
C ALA A 46 -14.15 10.46 -16.00
N THR A 47 -13.24 10.96 -16.83
CA THR A 47 -12.47 10.13 -17.78
C THR A 47 -11.63 9.08 -17.04
N ALA A 48 -10.99 9.45 -15.93
CA ALA A 48 -10.18 8.55 -15.13
C ALA A 48 -10.99 7.49 -14.38
N THR A 49 -12.24 7.81 -14.00
CA THR A 49 -13.11 6.93 -13.20
C THR A 49 -14.17 6.20 -14.01
N GLY A 50 -14.39 6.60 -15.28
CA GLY A 50 -15.42 6.02 -16.15
C GLY A 50 -16.86 6.45 -15.80
N VAL A 51 -17.04 7.46 -14.94
CA VAL A 51 -18.36 8.01 -14.63
C VAL A 51 -18.80 9.01 -15.72
N ASN A 52 -20.10 9.35 -15.76
CA ASN A 52 -20.61 10.32 -16.74
C ASN A 52 -20.06 11.72 -16.47
N ALA A 53 -19.29 12.27 -17.41
CA ALA A 53 -18.58 13.53 -17.26
C ALA A 53 -19.53 14.73 -17.10
N ALA A 54 -20.60 14.79 -17.91
CA ALA A 54 -21.56 15.89 -17.87
C ALA A 54 -22.30 15.94 -16.52
N HIS A 55 -22.73 14.79 -16.02
CA HIS A 55 -23.40 14.72 -14.72
C HIS A 55 -22.45 15.01 -13.56
N LEU A 56 -21.20 14.53 -13.63
CA LEU A 56 -20.21 14.82 -12.59
C LEU A 56 -19.86 16.31 -12.54
N GLN A 57 -19.77 16.97 -13.70
CA GLN A 57 -19.52 18.41 -13.79
C GLN A 57 -20.67 19.23 -13.20
N ILE A 58 -21.91 18.87 -13.52
CA ILE A 58 -23.11 19.53 -12.97
C ILE A 58 -23.15 19.34 -11.44
N ALA A 59 -22.93 18.13 -10.96
CA ALA A 59 -22.91 17.84 -9.54
C ALA A 59 -21.82 18.64 -8.80
N ALA A 60 -20.61 18.68 -9.37
CA ALA A 60 -19.50 19.48 -8.83
C ALA A 60 -19.81 20.99 -8.82
N GLN A 61 -20.53 21.49 -9.84
CA GLN A 61 -20.98 22.89 -9.89
C GLN A 61 -21.96 23.18 -8.74
N ARG A 62 -22.98 22.33 -8.55
CA ARG A 62 -23.96 22.50 -7.48
C ARG A 62 -23.34 22.47 -6.09
N VAL A 63 -22.40 21.53 -5.87
CA VAL A 63 -21.65 21.48 -4.61
C VAL A 63 -20.87 22.77 -4.37
N ARG A 64 -20.26 23.34 -5.42
CA ARG A 64 -19.50 24.58 -5.31
C ARG A 64 -20.39 25.80 -5.02
N ASP A 65 -21.58 25.83 -5.61
CA ASP A 65 -22.52 26.94 -5.52
C ASP A 65 -23.48 26.80 -4.30
N ASP A 66 -23.26 25.76 -3.46
CA ASP A 66 -24.08 25.42 -2.28
C ASP A 66 -25.57 25.20 -2.65
N GLU A 67 -25.81 24.62 -3.82
CA GLU A 67 -27.17 24.28 -4.30
C GLU A 67 -27.56 22.88 -3.83
N ASP A 68 -28.90 22.66 -3.74
CA ASP A 68 -29.46 21.35 -3.42
C ASP A 68 -29.10 20.31 -4.49
N LEU A 69 -28.58 19.16 -4.05
CA LEU A 69 -28.26 18.03 -4.92
C LEU A 69 -29.52 17.26 -5.28
N VAL A 70 -29.72 17.01 -6.56
CA VAL A 70 -30.79 16.14 -7.03
C VAL A 70 -30.39 14.65 -6.95
N PRO A 71 -31.33 13.69 -6.98
CA PRO A 71 -31.03 12.26 -6.90
C PRO A 71 -30.02 11.78 -7.95
N GLN A 72 -30.00 12.41 -9.12
CA GLN A 72 -29.01 12.08 -10.17
C GLN A 72 -27.60 12.50 -9.80
N ASP A 73 -27.43 13.64 -9.11
CA ASP A 73 -26.13 14.11 -8.64
C ASP A 73 -25.59 13.18 -7.55
N LEU A 74 -26.44 12.80 -6.60
CA LEU A 74 -26.08 11.84 -5.56
C LEU A 74 -25.66 10.49 -6.16
N LYS A 75 -26.32 10.04 -7.22
CA LYS A 75 -25.96 8.80 -7.90
C LYS A 75 -24.58 8.87 -8.57
N VAL A 76 -24.28 9.96 -9.29
CA VAL A 76 -22.99 10.10 -9.98
C VAL A 76 -21.86 10.32 -8.98
N LEU A 77 -22.06 11.13 -7.93
CA LEU A 77 -21.08 11.33 -6.86
C LEU A 77 -20.82 10.03 -6.08
N GLY A 78 -21.86 9.25 -5.80
CA GLY A 78 -21.73 7.93 -5.18
C GLY A 78 -20.95 6.94 -6.06
N ALA A 79 -21.23 6.89 -7.36
CA ALA A 79 -20.48 6.08 -8.31
C ALA A 79 -19.01 6.51 -8.38
N PHE A 80 -18.74 7.81 -8.44
CA PHE A 80 -17.39 8.36 -8.39
C PHE A 80 -16.66 7.95 -7.11
N ASP A 81 -17.29 8.07 -5.96
CA ASP A 81 -16.74 7.69 -4.65
C ASP A 81 -16.34 6.21 -4.59
N VAL A 82 -17.20 5.33 -5.09
CA VAL A 82 -16.93 3.88 -5.13
C VAL A 82 -15.72 3.57 -6.01
N VAL A 83 -15.63 4.16 -7.21
CA VAL A 83 -14.53 3.91 -8.14
C VAL A 83 -13.22 4.47 -7.58
N VAL A 84 -13.23 5.68 -7.02
CA VAL A 84 -12.06 6.27 -6.36
C VAL A 84 -11.57 5.37 -5.22
N SER A 85 -12.49 4.91 -4.35
CA SER A 85 -12.14 4.02 -3.24
C SER A 85 -11.52 2.72 -3.72
N ALA A 86 -12.12 2.07 -4.72
CA ALA A 86 -11.62 0.83 -5.30
C ALA A 86 -10.23 1.02 -5.96
N THR A 87 -10.05 2.13 -6.68
CA THR A 87 -8.77 2.46 -7.33
C THR A 87 -7.66 2.67 -6.31
N LEU A 88 -7.95 3.39 -5.22
CA LEU A 88 -7.02 3.57 -4.11
C LEU A 88 -6.68 2.24 -3.44
N ASP A 89 -7.65 1.37 -3.18
CA ASP A 89 -7.41 0.04 -2.60
C ASP A 89 -6.46 -0.77 -3.48
N LEU A 90 -6.75 -0.87 -4.77
CA LEU A 90 -5.89 -1.58 -5.72
C LEU A 90 -4.48 -0.98 -5.80
N GLY A 91 -4.37 0.35 -5.77
CA GLY A 91 -3.08 1.05 -5.77
C GLY A 91 -2.24 0.71 -4.53
N PHE A 92 -2.83 0.76 -3.35
CA PHE A 92 -2.15 0.42 -2.10
C PHE A 92 -1.79 -1.07 -2.01
N GLU A 93 -2.67 -1.98 -2.46
CA GLU A 93 -2.37 -3.41 -2.49
C GLU A 93 -1.23 -3.73 -3.44
N ARG A 94 -1.24 -3.14 -4.65
CA ARG A 94 -0.15 -3.31 -5.62
C ARG A 94 1.17 -2.79 -5.08
N GLY A 95 1.18 -1.60 -4.45
CA GLY A 95 2.36 -1.03 -3.81
C GLY A 95 2.94 -1.96 -2.73
N ASP A 96 2.07 -2.54 -1.90
CA ASP A 96 2.44 -3.51 -0.86
C ASP A 96 3.07 -4.78 -1.45
N GLN A 97 2.48 -5.31 -2.53
CA GLN A 97 3.01 -6.49 -3.21
C GLN A 97 4.39 -6.22 -3.81
N VAL A 98 4.56 -5.07 -4.47
CA VAL A 98 5.86 -4.65 -5.03
C VAL A 98 6.91 -4.54 -3.92
N TYR A 99 6.57 -3.88 -2.81
CA TYR A 99 7.46 -3.76 -1.66
C TYR A 99 7.85 -5.12 -1.08
N ARG A 100 6.87 -6.00 -0.84
CA ARG A 100 7.13 -7.35 -0.31
C ARG A 100 8.00 -8.18 -1.25
N ASN A 101 7.79 -8.09 -2.55
CA ASN A 101 8.61 -8.80 -3.52
C ASN A 101 10.03 -8.24 -3.58
N ALA A 102 10.19 -6.91 -3.57
CA ALA A 102 11.50 -6.26 -3.51
C ALA A 102 12.26 -6.65 -2.22
N ALA A 103 11.57 -6.67 -1.08
CA ALA A 103 12.17 -7.10 0.18
C ALA A 103 12.63 -8.57 0.15
N LYS A 104 11.85 -9.47 -0.47
CA LYS A 104 12.24 -10.88 -0.65
C LYS A 104 13.49 -11.01 -1.54
N VAL A 105 13.52 -10.28 -2.65
CA VAL A 105 14.68 -10.27 -3.56
C VAL A 105 15.92 -9.73 -2.86
N ALA A 106 15.78 -8.63 -2.11
CA ALA A 106 16.87 -8.07 -1.33
C ALA A 106 17.39 -9.05 -0.25
N ALA A 107 16.48 -9.67 0.50
CA ALA A 107 16.84 -10.67 1.50
C ALA A 107 17.57 -11.87 0.88
N PHE A 108 17.10 -12.36 -0.26
CA PHE A 108 17.75 -13.41 -1.03
C PHE A 108 19.15 -13.00 -1.48
N GLY A 109 19.31 -11.81 -2.04
CA GLY A 109 20.62 -11.27 -2.44
C GLY A 109 21.59 -11.17 -1.27
N CYS A 110 21.14 -10.64 -0.12
CA CYS A 110 21.94 -10.59 1.09
C CYS A 110 22.37 -11.98 1.57
N ALA A 111 21.47 -12.97 1.55
CA ALA A 111 21.77 -14.33 1.96
C ALA A 111 22.85 -14.98 1.09
N VAL A 112 22.77 -14.78 -0.23
CA VAL A 112 23.78 -15.27 -1.18
C VAL A 112 25.15 -14.62 -0.92
N VAL A 113 25.18 -13.29 -0.73
CA VAL A 113 26.43 -12.57 -0.43
C VAL A 113 27.03 -13.03 0.88
N LEU A 114 26.22 -13.18 1.93
CA LEU A 114 26.70 -13.67 3.24
C LEU A 114 27.21 -15.12 3.16
N ALA A 115 26.53 -15.98 2.43
CA ALA A 115 26.95 -17.36 2.22
C ALA A 115 28.28 -17.44 1.45
N ALA A 116 28.42 -16.64 0.38
CA ALA A 116 29.64 -16.60 -0.41
C ALA A 116 30.83 -16.03 0.40
N THR A 117 30.63 -14.95 1.15
CA THR A 117 31.68 -14.37 2.00
C THR A 117 32.04 -15.29 3.15
N GLY A 118 31.09 -15.92 3.80
CA GLY A 118 31.31 -16.91 4.85
C GLY A 118 32.10 -18.11 4.35
N SER A 119 31.72 -18.66 3.19
CA SER A 119 32.44 -19.77 2.54
C SER A 119 33.92 -19.40 2.25
N HIS A 120 34.14 -18.20 1.68
CA HIS A 120 35.48 -17.71 1.37
C HIS A 120 36.34 -17.54 2.64
N VAL A 121 35.77 -16.96 3.70
CA VAL A 121 36.48 -16.74 4.96
C VAL A 121 36.87 -18.06 5.66
N VAL A 122 35.94 -19.03 5.67
CA VAL A 122 36.14 -20.30 6.39
C VAL A 122 36.99 -21.30 5.60
N PHE A 123 36.81 -21.36 4.29
CA PHE A 123 37.41 -22.41 3.45
C PHE A 123 38.44 -21.87 2.44
N GLY A 124 38.66 -20.55 2.36
CA GLY A 124 39.51 -19.92 1.37
C GLY A 124 38.97 -19.94 -0.06
N ALA A 125 37.79 -20.52 -0.29
CA ALA A 125 37.15 -20.64 -1.60
C ALA A 125 35.62 -20.60 -1.47
N ILE A 126 34.97 -20.12 -2.50
CA ILE A 126 33.47 -20.10 -2.57
C ILE A 126 33.01 -21.50 -3.01
N ARG A 127 32.29 -22.20 -2.15
CA ARG A 127 31.72 -23.52 -2.45
C ARG A 127 30.27 -23.39 -2.86
N PRO A 128 29.82 -24.02 -3.97
CA PRO A 128 28.43 -23.96 -4.43
C PRO A 128 27.44 -24.46 -3.38
N MET A 129 27.82 -25.42 -2.56
CA MET A 129 26.98 -25.98 -1.49
C MET A 129 26.65 -24.96 -0.41
N ASP A 130 27.60 -24.09 -0.05
CA ASP A 130 27.39 -23.05 0.96
C ASP A 130 26.44 -21.98 0.46
N ILE A 131 26.51 -21.63 -0.84
CA ILE A 131 25.54 -20.75 -1.48
C ILE A 131 24.15 -21.41 -1.46
N LEU A 132 24.03 -22.67 -1.79
CA LEU A 132 22.77 -23.42 -1.75
C LEU A 132 22.16 -23.38 -0.35
N ILE A 133 22.95 -23.57 0.70
CA ILE A 133 22.50 -23.46 2.09
C ILE A 133 21.95 -22.05 2.38
N GLY A 134 22.65 -21.00 1.97
CA GLY A 134 22.18 -19.62 2.12
C GLY A 134 20.85 -19.36 1.40
N VAL A 135 20.71 -19.88 0.18
CA VAL A 135 19.48 -19.80 -0.61
C VAL A 135 18.32 -20.50 0.08
N VAL A 136 18.53 -21.72 0.58
CA VAL A 136 17.48 -22.52 1.26
C VAL A 136 17.13 -21.93 2.64
N ALA A 137 18.09 -21.34 3.34
CA ALA A 137 17.84 -20.70 4.63
C ALA A 137 16.93 -19.46 4.54
N THR A 138 16.94 -18.74 3.41
CA THR A 138 16.17 -17.50 3.22
C THR A 138 14.65 -17.69 3.40
N PRO A 139 13.97 -18.66 2.77
CA PRO A 139 12.54 -18.90 2.97
C PRO A 139 12.20 -19.50 4.35
N LEU A 140 13.19 -20.07 5.06
CA LEU A 140 12.96 -20.65 6.39
C LEU A 140 12.88 -19.57 7.49
N ALA A 141 13.48 -18.40 7.29
CA ALA A 141 13.48 -17.33 8.29
C ALA A 141 12.05 -16.83 8.67
N PRO A 142 11.12 -16.53 7.74
CA PRO A 142 9.75 -16.19 8.09
C PRO A 142 9.02 -17.35 8.77
N ILE A 143 9.23 -18.59 8.34
CA ILE A 143 8.60 -19.79 8.96
C ILE A 143 9.09 -19.92 10.42
N ALA A 144 10.36 -19.75 10.68
CA ALA A 144 10.94 -19.81 12.03
C ALA A 144 10.35 -18.69 12.92
N LYS A 145 10.17 -17.48 12.38
CA LYS A 145 9.53 -16.36 13.09
C LYS A 145 8.08 -16.68 13.44
N ASP A 146 7.30 -17.19 12.50
CA ASP A 146 5.89 -17.51 12.70
C ASP A 146 5.74 -18.64 13.72
N LEU A 147 6.61 -19.65 13.67
CA LEU A 147 6.65 -20.74 14.65
C LEU A 147 6.99 -20.22 16.05
N SER A 148 7.99 -19.34 16.17
CA SER A 148 8.38 -18.72 17.43
C SER A 148 7.25 -17.87 18.03
N THR A 149 6.54 -17.12 17.19
CA THR A 149 5.39 -16.30 17.60
C THR A 149 4.24 -17.18 18.09
N SER A 150 3.93 -18.26 17.35
CA SER A 150 2.88 -19.21 17.69
C SER A 150 3.20 -19.96 19.00
N LEU A 151 4.46 -20.36 19.19
CA LEU A 151 4.92 -21.00 20.41
C LEU A 151 4.82 -20.06 21.62
N SER A 152 5.21 -18.80 21.44
CA SER A 152 5.10 -17.78 22.49
C SER A 152 3.64 -17.51 22.88
N ALA A 153 2.72 -17.51 21.92
CA ALA A 153 1.30 -17.38 22.17
C ALA A 153 0.73 -18.61 22.93
N ALA A 154 1.14 -19.83 22.53
CA ALA A 154 0.75 -21.06 23.22
C ALA A 154 1.26 -21.11 24.65
N VAL A 155 2.51 -20.72 24.91
CA VAL A 155 3.08 -20.65 26.27
C VAL A 155 2.33 -19.63 27.13
N LYS A 156 1.97 -18.46 26.59
CA LYS A 156 1.15 -17.48 27.32
C LYS A 156 -0.24 -18.02 27.64
N ALA A 157 -0.89 -18.71 26.69
CA ALA A 157 -2.20 -19.32 26.91
C ALA A 157 -2.16 -20.38 28.03
N VAL A 158 -1.16 -21.25 28.04
CA VAL A 158 -0.98 -22.26 29.12
C VAL A 158 -0.69 -21.59 30.48
N GLY A 159 0.07 -20.49 30.47
CA GLY A 159 0.36 -19.71 31.70
C GLY A 159 -0.90 -19.07 32.34
N THR A 160 -1.90 -18.73 31.54
CA THR A 160 -3.18 -18.18 32.03
C THR A 160 -4.10 -19.23 32.63
N PHE A 161 -3.99 -20.51 32.22
CA PHE A 161 -4.75 -21.60 32.80
C PHE A 161 -4.21 -22.10 34.17
N LYS A 162 -3.04 -21.64 34.60
CA LYS A 162 -2.41 -22.04 35.86
C LYS A 162 -2.65 -21.08 37.04
N ARG A 163 -3.48 -20.07 36.85
CA ARG A 163 -3.97 -19.15 37.86
C ARG A 163 -5.45 -19.37 38.14
#